data_7471ca87cd9e9aa7f8853257f3e0d0bf
#
_entry.id   7471ca87cd9e9aa7f8853257f3e0d0bf
#
_cell.length_a   1.000
_cell.length_b   1.000
_cell.length_c   1.000
_cell.angle_alpha   90.00
_cell.angle_beta   90.00
_cell.angle_gamma   90.00
#
_symmetry.space_group_name_H-M   'P 1'
#
loop_
_entity.id
_entity.type
_entity.pdbx_description
1 polymer ?
#
loop_
_entity_poly.entity_id
_entity_poly.type
_entity_poly.pdbx_seq_one_letter_code
_entity_poly.pdbx_strand_id
1 'polypeptide(L)'
;MMPTVENQDRKPQSEPIRPPRQPRETSGLVSEANASTQAFGHSLVDGGSGVAALGGSAATSIPKVAAALAQDIALIMGGSGTPIPGQSYLDSVYEAFIKPHTPGAVPQSLATPAALYPYTGVMDLMFDTSVSRGVAILHQAITQQIGAGNHVTVFGYSQSATISSLEMRALAVLGPNAPTPDQLSFVLFGNPNSPNGGLFSRFAGLFVPSIGLTFSDATPADLYPTAVYTVEYDGIADFPRYPLNLLADLNALAGIYYLHGTIPSLTPEQLSGAILLPTDGPTMTSYYLVRTPDLPLLYPLRSIPFIGNPLADLLQPNLTTLVNLGYGDPRYGYSTTPANVPTPFGLFPDVSPLTVLDLLVAGTHQGIADAAHELASAGLPYLSLSGAVDAMTFNFPAGTPGGFLTYIDLAELQAANIHIADTLGRMAATGYATFRATADMTSALAITLPAYNLNFFFDGIEQFAAGDPFGLVNAVGYPLAASTGLFVLGAGVELLVLVDATETIASEFSGSAA
;
A
#
# COMPACT_ATOMS: atom_id res chain seq x y z
N MET A 1 -60.90 -35.42 -20.94
CA MET A 1 -60.67 -34.03 -20.55
C MET A 1 -59.88 -34.09 -19.25
N MET A 2 -58.55 -34.00 -19.34
CA MET A 2 -57.64 -33.84 -18.19
C MET A 2 -57.05 -32.45 -18.29
N PRO A 3 -56.94 -31.70 -17.18
CA PRO A 3 -56.31 -30.39 -17.22
C PRO A 3 -54.79 -30.53 -17.16
N THR A 4 -54.11 -29.82 -18.04
CA THR A 4 -52.66 -29.62 -18.13
C THR A 4 -52.16 -28.88 -16.89
N VAL A 5 -51.15 -29.48 -16.19
CA VAL A 5 -50.43 -28.84 -15.11
C VAL A 5 -49.28 -28.06 -15.73
N GLU A 6 -49.33 -26.74 -15.62
CA GLU A 6 -48.29 -25.80 -16.02
C GLU A 6 -47.22 -25.76 -14.92
N ASN A 7 -46.04 -26.25 -15.26
CA ASN A 7 -44.87 -26.31 -14.37
C ASN A 7 -44.20 -24.93 -14.36
N GLN A 8 -44.37 -24.15 -13.32
CA GLN A 8 -43.65 -22.90 -13.10
C GLN A 8 -42.32 -23.20 -12.38
N ASP A 9 -41.27 -23.36 -13.15
CA ASP A 9 -39.88 -23.30 -12.66
C ASP A 9 -39.55 -21.86 -12.20
N ARG A 10 -39.85 -21.55 -10.95
CA ARG A 10 -39.27 -20.38 -10.27
C ARG A 10 -37.94 -20.81 -9.65
N LYS A 11 -36.82 -20.46 -10.31
CA LYS A 11 -35.52 -20.37 -9.65
C LYS A 11 -35.63 -19.41 -8.48
N PRO A 12 -35.14 -19.76 -7.27
CA PRO A 12 -35.01 -18.79 -6.19
C PRO A 12 -33.98 -17.74 -6.63
N GLN A 13 -34.41 -16.49 -6.77
CA GLN A 13 -33.50 -15.35 -6.83
C GLN A 13 -32.89 -15.21 -5.43
N SER A 14 -31.59 -15.48 -5.33
CA SER A 14 -30.81 -15.11 -4.17
C SER A 14 -30.82 -13.58 -4.06
N GLU A 15 -31.50 -13.06 -3.03
CA GLU A 15 -31.35 -11.65 -2.65
C GLU A 15 -29.87 -11.34 -2.40
N PRO A 16 -29.37 -10.17 -2.84
CA PRO A 16 -28.01 -9.78 -2.53
C PRO A 16 -27.85 -9.64 -1.01
N ILE A 17 -26.85 -10.35 -0.45
CA ILE A 17 -26.44 -10.26 0.94
C ILE A 17 -26.15 -8.79 1.24
N ARG A 18 -26.92 -8.17 2.12
CA ARG A 18 -26.62 -6.81 2.61
C ARG A 18 -25.27 -6.86 3.31
N PRO A 19 -24.35 -5.94 2.98
CA PRO A 19 -23.11 -5.84 3.73
C PRO A 19 -23.42 -5.58 5.21
N PRO A 20 -22.57 -6.06 6.14
CA PRO A 20 -22.72 -5.76 7.56
C PRO A 20 -22.84 -4.25 7.74
N ARG A 21 -23.75 -3.83 8.63
CA ARG A 21 -23.93 -2.41 8.97
C ARG A 21 -22.57 -1.86 9.38
N GLN A 22 -22.16 -0.79 8.71
CA GLN A 22 -20.97 -0.04 9.12
C GLN A 22 -21.10 0.30 10.61
N PRO A 23 -20.02 0.19 11.38
CA PRO A 23 -20.00 0.68 12.75
C PRO A 23 -20.50 2.13 12.75
N ARG A 24 -21.37 2.46 13.69
CA ARG A 24 -21.82 3.85 13.91
C ARG A 24 -20.60 4.75 13.87
N GLU A 25 -20.65 5.78 13.03
CA GLU A 25 -19.65 6.83 12.92
C GLU A 25 -19.08 7.14 14.31
N THR A 26 -17.81 6.85 14.50
CA THR A 26 -17.05 7.45 15.58
C THR A 26 -16.87 8.92 15.21
N SER A 27 -17.86 9.73 15.56
CA SER A 27 -17.87 11.19 15.37
C SER A 27 -16.70 11.92 16.06
N GLY A 28 -15.79 11.19 16.69
CA GLY A 28 -14.62 11.73 17.37
C GLY A 28 -13.50 12.17 16.43
N LEU A 29 -13.14 11.38 15.43
CA LEU A 29 -12.01 11.71 14.54
C LEU A 29 -12.34 12.83 13.55
N VAL A 30 -13.59 12.92 13.07
CA VAL A 30 -14.05 14.04 12.25
C VAL A 30 -14.15 15.31 13.10
N SER A 31 -14.46 15.20 14.40
CA SER A 31 -14.47 16.32 15.33
C SER A 31 -13.08 16.87 15.62
N GLU A 32 -12.05 16.05 15.74
CA GLU A 32 -10.68 16.53 15.94
C GLU A 32 -10.08 17.14 14.66
N ALA A 33 -10.37 16.60 13.49
CA ALA A 33 -9.99 17.23 12.22
C ALA A 33 -10.70 18.58 12.03
N ASN A 34 -11.97 18.69 12.39
CA ASN A 34 -12.72 19.96 12.35
C ASN A 34 -12.26 20.93 13.44
N ALA A 35 -11.85 20.46 14.62
CA ALA A 35 -11.32 21.33 15.67
C ALA A 35 -9.96 21.93 15.31
N SER A 36 -9.09 21.18 14.63
CA SER A 36 -7.82 21.71 14.12
C SER A 36 -8.01 22.69 12.96
N THR A 37 -9.01 22.49 12.11
CA THR A 37 -9.32 23.42 11.01
C THR A 37 -9.95 24.73 11.52
N GLN A 38 -10.76 24.69 12.59
CA GLN A 38 -11.31 25.90 13.22
C GLN A 38 -10.27 26.68 14.03
N ALA A 39 -9.29 26.00 14.64
CA ALA A 39 -8.21 26.68 15.38
C ALA A 39 -7.27 27.48 14.46
N PHE A 40 -7.09 27.05 13.19
CA PHE A 40 -6.29 27.80 12.21
C PHE A 40 -7.04 28.99 11.59
N GLY A 41 -8.38 28.98 11.57
CA GLY A 41 -9.20 30.07 11.03
C GLY A 41 -9.25 31.33 11.90
N HIS A 42 -8.98 31.25 13.18
CA HIS A 42 -9.07 32.39 14.12
C HIS A 42 -7.76 33.15 14.37
N SER A 43 -6.62 32.68 13.87
CA SER A 43 -5.32 33.32 14.13
C SER A 43 -4.85 34.30 13.05
N LEU A 44 -5.62 34.54 11.99
CA LEU A 44 -5.23 35.44 10.89
C LEU A 44 -6.01 36.74 10.77
N VAL A 45 -6.87 37.09 11.76
CA VAL A 45 -7.74 38.28 11.65
C VAL A 45 -7.35 39.44 12.60
N ASP A 46 -6.42 39.24 13.53
CA ASP A 46 -5.99 40.35 14.46
C ASP A 46 -4.55 40.78 14.18
N GLY A 47 -4.38 41.68 13.21
CA GLY A 47 -3.09 42.32 12.91
C GLY A 47 -3.22 43.47 11.92
N GLY A 48 -4.13 44.40 12.15
CA GLY A 48 -4.28 45.56 11.27
C GLY A 48 -4.78 46.82 11.99
N SER A 49 -3.88 47.58 12.57
CA SER A 49 -4.16 48.98 12.90
C SER A 49 -2.86 49.79 12.92
N GLY A 50 -2.72 50.72 12.00
CA GLY A 50 -1.74 51.79 12.09
C GLY A 50 -1.04 52.13 10.76
N VAL A 51 -1.69 52.83 9.87
CA VAL A 51 -0.98 53.63 8.86
C VAL A 51 -1.63 55.02 8.80
N ALA A 52 -0.87 56.00 9.18
CA ALA A 52 -1.19 57.44 9.08
C ALA A 52 -1.23 57.87 7.61
N ALA A 53 -2.21 58.72 7.31
CA ALA A 53 -2.37 59.37 6.02
C ALA A 53 -1.23 60.37 5.76
N LEU A 54 -0.55 60.22 4.61
CA LEU A 54 0.14 61.32 3.95
C LEU A 54 -0.31 61.35 2.49
N GLY A 55 -0.98 62.42 2.11
CA GLY A 55 -1.45 62.68 0.77
C GLY A 55 -0.29 62.96 -0.21
N GLY A 56 -0.44 62.43 -1.43
CA GLY A 56 0.45 62.73 -2.55
C GLY A 56 -0.14 62.09 -3.80
N SER A 57 -0.85 62.91 -4.60
CA SER A 57 -1.38 62.54 -5.91
C SER A 57 -0.23 62.31 -6.90
N ALA A 58 0.00 61.07 -7.26
CA ALA A 58 0.71 60.71 -8.49
C ALA A 58 -0.04 59.55 -9.12
N ALA A 59 -0.70 59.80 -10.25
CA ALA A 59 -1.27 58.75 -11.09
C ALA A 59 -0.14 57.91 -11.71
N THR A 60 0.30 56.92 -10.96
CA THR A 60 1.14 55.84 -11.47
C THR A 60 0.24 54.79 -12.05
N SER A 61 0.31 54.61 -13.38
CA SER A 61 -0.26 53.48 -14.09
C SER A 61 0.17 52.19 -13.40
N ILE A 62 -0.79 51.53 -12.73
CA ILE A 62 -0.62 50.16 -12.22
C ILE A 62 -0.31 49.30 -13.46
N PRO A 63 0.86 48.67 -13.54
CA PRO A 63 1.10 47.73 -14.61
C PRO A 63 -0.01 46.68 -14.51
N LYS A 64 -0.80 46.51 -15.58
CA LYS A 64 -1.74 45.42 -15.75
C LYS A 64 -0.91 44.15 -15.62
N VAL A 65 -0.92 43.54 -14.44
CA VAL A 65 -0.32 42.23 -14.24
C VAL A 65 -1.00 41.35 -15.28
N ALA A 66 -0.25 40.94 -16.30
CA ALA A 66 -0.73 39.98 -17.26
C ALA A 66 -1.20 38.79 -16.44
N ALA A 67 -2.49 38.47 -16.50
CA ALA A 67 -3.00 37.26 -15.90
C ALA A 67 -2.13 36.12 -16.44
N ALA A 68 -1.42 35.44 -15.58
CA ALA A 68 -0.66 34.25 -15.96
C ALA A 68 -1.68 33.31 -16.62
N LEU A 69 -1.33 32.78 -17.78
CA LEU A 69 -2.18 31.77 -18.43
C LEU A 69 -2.32 30.60 -17.45
N ALA A 70 -3.57 30.11 -17.30
CA ALA A 70 -3.83 28.90 -16.52
C ALA A 70 -2.91 27.76 -16.99
N GLN A 71 -2.29 27.08 -16.04
CA GLN A 71 -1.40 25.95 -16.29
C GLN A 71 -1.99 24.68 -15.73
N ASP A 72 -1.66 23.57 -16.36
CA ASP A 72 -1.91 22.26 -15.78
C ASP A 72 -0.74 21.91 -14.86
N ILE A 73 -0.98 21.68 -13.59
CA ILE A 73 0.01 21.38 -12.56
C ILE A 73 -0.18 19.94 -12.08
N ALA A 74 0.88 19.14 -12.08
CA ALA A 74 0.88 17.82 -11.49
C ALA A 74 1.56 17.85 -10.11
N LEU A 75 0.79 17.73 -9.04
CA LEU A 75 1.29 17.61 -7.67
C LEU A 75 1.63 16.15 -7.40
N ILE A 76 2.91 15.82 -7.25
CA ILE A 76 3.41 14.44 -7.15
C ILE A 76 3.93 14.20 -5.74
N MET A 77 3.27 13.27 -5.03
CA MET A 77 3.67 12.81 -3.70
C MET A 77 4.33 11.43 -3.78
N GLY A 78 5.22 11.13 -2.82
CA GLY A 78 5.79 9.79 -2.62
C GLY A 78 4.93 8.89 -1.75
N GLY A 79 5.25 7.60 -1.72
CA GLY A 79 4.75 6.64 -0.74
C GLY A 79 5.55 6.70 0.57
N SER A 80 5.24 5.79 1.51
CA SER A 80 6.00 5.65 2.76
C SER A 80 7.49 5.47 2.47
N GLY A 81 8.33 6.21 3.19
CA GLY A 81 9.78 6.23 2.96
C GLY A 81 10.27 7.19 1.87
N THR A 82 9.37 7.88 1.14
CA THR A 82 9.73 8.85 0.11
C THR A 82 9.14 10.23 0.42
N PRO A 83 9.65 10.94 1.45
CA PRO A 83 9.06 12.20 1.91
C PRO A 83 9.21 13.34 0.90
N ILE A 84 10.27 13.34 0.08
CA ILE A 84 10.54 14.34 -0.95
C ILE A 84 10.85 13.63 -2.25
N PRO A 85 9.87 13.50 -3.17
CA PRO A 85 10.12 12.93 -4.49
C PRO A 85 11.23 13.71 -5.24
N GLY A 86 12.31 13.01 -5.63
CA GLY A 86 13.40 13.58 -6.40
C GLY A 86 13.06 13.70 -7.90
N GLN A 87 13.92 14.36 -8.69
CA GLN A 87 13.65 14.65 -10.10
C GLN A 87 13.43 13.36 -10.94
N SER A 88 14.22 12.33 -10.73
CA SER A 88 14.06 11.06 -11.46
C SER A 88 12.70 10.39 -11.17
N TYR A 89 12.21 10.49 -9.94
CA TYR A 89 10.89 10.03 -9.57
C TYR A 89 9.80 10.84 -10.27
N LEU A 90 9.92 12.19 -10.29
CA LEU A 90 8.98 13.07 -10.98
C LEU A 90 8.91 12.74 -12.47
N ASP A 91 10.05 12.56 -13.11
CA ASP A 91 10.14 12.27 -14.54
C ASP A 91 9.49 10.91 -14.87
N SER A 92 9.78 9.87 -14.08
CA SER A 92 9.18 8.54 -14.26
C SER A 92 7.67 8.58 -14.08
N VAL A 93 7.19 9.22 -13.00
CA VAL A 93 5.75 9.35 -12.71
C VAL A 93 5.05 10.18 -13.77
N TYR A 94 5.67 11.27 -14.24
CA TYR A 94 5.09 12.10 -15.28
C TYR A 94 4.89 11.33 -16.58
N GLU A 95 5.93 10.69 -17.10
CA GLU A 95 5.88 9.96 -18.37
C GLU A 95 4.89 8.77 -18.30
N ALA A 96 4.90 8.02 -17.21
CA ALA A 96 4.14 6.80 -17.07
C ALA A 96 2.66 7.04 -16.69
N PHE A 97 2.39 8.01 -15.80
CA PHE A 97 1.07 8.12 -15.15
C PHE A 97 0.36 9.46 -15.35
N ILE A 98 1.09 10.57 -15.47
CA ILE A 98 0.46 11.89 -15.63
C ILE A 98 0.19 12.21 -17.10
N LYS A 99 1.20 12.10 -17.93
CA LYS A 99 1.15 12.45 -19.36
C LYS A 99 0.02 11.77 -20.14
N PRO A 100 -0.35 10.50 -19.90
CA PRO A 100 -1.50 9.89 -20.56
C PRO A 100 -2.85 10.55 -20.24
N HIS A 101 -2.99 11.19 -19.08
CA HIS A 101 -4.22 11.82 -18.61
C HIS A 101 -4.20 13.34 -18.76
N THR A 102 -3.06 13.98 -18.49
CA THR A 102 -2.87 15.43 -18.53
C THR A 102 -1.57 15.75 -19.26
N PRO A 103 -1.52 15.63 -20.59
CA PRO A 103 -0.32 15.92 -21.37
C PRO A 103 0.05 17.40 -21.25
N GLY A 104 1.33 17.67 -20.92
CA GLY A 104 1.85 19.03 -20.76
C GLY A 104 1.72 19.60 -19.35
N ALA A 105 1.17 18.85 -18.38
CA ALA A 105 1.17 19.28 -16.99
C ALA A 105 2.60 19.45 -16.46
N VAL A 106 2.80 20.48 -15.63
CA VAL A 106 4.11 20.78 -15.02
C VAL A 106 4.25 19.94 -13.72
N PRO A 107 5.16 18.96 -13.66
CA PRO A 107 5.36 18.15 -12.48
C PRO A 107 5.98 18.97 -11.34
N GLN A 108 5.39 18.88 -10.15
CA GLN A 108 5.86 19.51 -8.92
C GLN A 108 5.91 18.47 -7.79
N SER A 109 7.08 18.38 -7.15
CA SER A 109 7.24 17.55 -5.95
C SER A 109 6.45 18.16 -4.80
N LEU A 110 5.55 17.39 -4.19
CA LEU A 110 4.86 17.78 -2.97
C LEU A 110 5.42 16.97 -1.81
N ALA A 111 6.21 17.64 -0.96
CA ALA A 111 6.81 17.00 0.19
C ALA A 111 5.74 16.69 1.26
N THR A 112 5.72 15.44 1.74
CA THR A 112 4.85 14.98 2.84
C THR A 112 5.70 14.23 3.86
N PRO A 113 5.23 13.97 5.09
CA PRO A 113 6.03 13.21 6.05
C PRO A 113 6.41 11.81 5.58
N ALA A 114 5.51 11.14 4.85
CA ALA A 114 5.70 9.79 4.27
C ALA A 114 6.19 8.75 5.29
N ALA A 115 5.84 8.93 6.57
CA ALA A 115 6.24 8.05 7.66
C ALA A 115 5.19 6.96 7.91
N LEU A 116 5.67 5.76 8.25
CA LEU A 116 4.86 4.59 8.58
C LEU A 116 5.59 3.79 9.68
N TYR A 117 5.46 4.25 10.93
CA TYR A 117 5.98 3.48 12.07
C TYR A 117 5.37 2.07 12.13
N PRO A 118 6.11 1.00 12.38
CA PRO A 118 7.58 0.93 12.54
C PRO A 118 8.36 0.67 11.24
N TYR A 119 7.69 0.56 10.09
CA TYR A 119 8.27 0.14 8.80
C TYR A 119 9.31 1.14 8.25
N THR A 120 9.02 2.46 8.31
CA THR A 120 9.95 3.50 7.82
C THR A 120 10.99 3.90 8.86
N GLY A 121 10.85 3.44 10.09
CA GLY A 121 11.75 3.66 11.19
C GLY A 121 11.05 3.54 12.53
N VAL A 122 11.73 2.93 13.49
CA VAL A 122 11.19 2.67 14.84
C VAL A 122 11.03 3.93 15.70
N MET A 123 11.50 5.07 15.22
CA MET A 123 11.31 6.39 15.85
C MET A 123 10.47 7.34 14.99
N ASP A 124 9.91 6.84 13.91
CA ASP A 124 9.17 7.62 12.94
C ASP A 124 7.74 7.95 13.41
N LEU A 125 7.03 8.79 12.65
CA LEU A 125 5.63 9.11 12.94
C LEU A 125 4.74 7.88 12.71
N MET A 126 3.72 7.75 13.55
CA MET A 126 2.63 6.81 13.31
C MET A 126 1.89 7.16 12.01
N PHE A 127 1.33 6.16 11.34
CA PHE A 127 0.69 6.31 10.04
C PHE A 127 -0.37 7.42 10.00
N ASP A 128 -1.34 7.41 10.93
CA ASP A 128 -2.42 8.39 10.95
C ASP A 128 -1.93 9.83 11.15
N THR A 129 -0.87 10.01 11.95
CA THR A 129 -0.23 11.33 12.13
C THR A 129 0.46 11.78 10.84
N SER A 130 1.16 10.90 10.15
CA SER A 130 1.79 11.18 8.86
C SER A 130 0.75 11.55 7.81
N VAL A 131 -0.31 10.74 7.70
CA VAL A 131 -1.41 10.94 6.74
C VAL A 131 -2.15 12.25 7.01
N SER A 132 -2.51 12.55 8.27
CA SER A 132 -3.24 13.78 8.59
C SER A 132 -2.45 15.05 8.24
N ARG A 133 -1.13 15.04 8.47
CA ARG A 133 -0.23 16.12 8.03
C ARG A 133 -0.16 16.20 6.50
N GLY A 134 -0.09 15.06 5.82
CA GLY A 134 -0.10 14.98 4.36
C GLY A 134 -1.38 15.55 3.74
N VAL A 135 -2.55 15.27 4.32
CA VAL A 135 -3.84 15.85 3.90
C VAL A 135 -3.82 17.37 4.02
N ALA A 136 -3.34 17.92 5.15
CA ALA A 136 -3.26 19.37 5.32
C ALA A 136 -2.33 20.03 4.29
N ILE A 137 -1.19 19.41 3.99
CA ILE A 137 -0.24 19.88 2.98
C ILE A 137 -0.86 19.83 1.57
N LEU A 138 -1.52 18.73 1.22
CA LEU A 138 -2.17 18.55 -0.08
C LEU A 138 -3.32 19.56 -0.24
N HIS A 139 -4.16 19.73 0.77
CA HIS A 139 -5.24 20.72 0.78
C HIS A 139 -4.74 22.14 0.49
N GLN A 140 -3.67 22.54 1.18
CA GLN A 140 -3.06 23.86 0.97
C GLN A 140 -2.52 24.01 -0.46
N ALA A 141 -1.83 22.98 -0.99
CA ALA A 141 -1.26 23.02 -2.34
C ALA A 141 -2.35 23.08 -3.42
N ILE A 142 -3.42 22.28 -3.31
CA ILE A 142 -4.58 22.32 -4.22
C ILE A 142 -5.21 23.70 -4.19
N THR A 143 -5.53 24.21 -3.01
CA THR A 143 -6.18 25.53 -2.84
C THR A 143 -5.33 26.65 -3.44
N GLN A 144 -4.02 26.62 -3.24
CA GLN A 144 -3.09 27.59 -3.79
C GLN A 144 -3.05 27.57 -5.31
N GLN A 145 -2.96 26.40 -5.93
CA GLN A 145 -2.88 26.27 -7.38
C GLN A 145 -4.20 26.67 -8.06
N ILE A 146 -5.32 26.19 -7.53
CA ILE A 146 -6.64 26.54 -8.07
C ILE A 146 -6.93 28.03 -7.87
N GLY A 147 -6.55 28.60 -6.71
CA GLY A 147 -6.65 30.03 -6.45
C GLY A 147 -5.80 30.89 -7.40
N ALA A 148 -4.72 30.34 -7.96
CA ALA A 148 -3.91 30.95 -9.01
C ALA A 148 -4.51 30.80 -10.42
N GLY A 149 -5.62 30.07 -10.56
CA GLY A 149 -6.31 29.79 -11.82
C GLY A 149 -5.77 28.57 -12.56
N ASN A 150 -4.96 27.73 -11.94
CA ASN A 150 -4.41 26.51 -12.52
C ASN A 150 -5.38 25.33 -12.41
N HIS A 151 -5.21 24.33 -13.29
CA HIS A 151 -5.79 23.00 -13.13
C HIS A 151 -4.80 22.10 -12.40
N VAL A 152 -5.29 21.18 -11.57
CA VAL A 152 -4.44 20.33 -10.74
C VAL A 152 -4.71 18.86 -11.01
N THR A 153 -3.66 18.11 -11.27
CA THR A 153 -3.67 16.65 -11.25
C THR A 153 -2.82 16.18 -10.07
N VAL A 154 -3.41 15.44 -9.14
CA VAL A 154 -2.72 14.90 -7.98
C VAL A 154 -2.29 13.46 -8.25
N PHE A 155 -1.00 13.17 -8.10
CA PHE A 155 -0.50 11.80 -8.09
C PHE A 155 -0.29 11.34 -6.64
N GLY A 156 -0.93 10.21 -6.29
CA GLY A 156 -0.78 9.54 -5.00
C GLY A 156 -0.36 8.08 -5.16
N TYR A 157 0.70 7.67 -4.45
CA TYR A 157 1.19 6.30 -4.43
C TYR A 157 1.20 5.77 -2.99
N SER A 158 0.64 4.56 -2.76
CA SER A 158 0.67 3.91 -1.44
C SER A 158 0.04 4.83 -0.36
N GLN A 159 0.77 5.25 0.66
CA GLN A 159 0.30 6.18 1.69
C GLN A 159 -0.30 7.47 1.10
N SER A 160 0.32 8.04 0.06
CA SER A 160 -0.23 9.27 -0.53
C SER A 160 -1.50 9.05 -1.37
N ALA A 161 -1.81 7.81 -1.76
CA ALA A 161 -3.13 7.48 -2.29
C ALA A 161 -4.20 7.52 -1.19
N THR A 162 -3.85 7.11 0.06
CA THR A 162 -4.72 7.31 1.23
C THR A 162 -4.90 8.80 1.53
N ILE A 163 -3.82 9.59 1.51
CA ILE A 163 -3.90 11.05 1.67
C ILE A 163 -4.86 11.66 0.65
N SER A 164 -4.75 11.28 -0.63
CA SER A 164 -5.63 11.73 -1.71
C SER A 164 -7.09 11.32 -1.48
N SER A 165 -7.33 10.10 -1.04
CA SER A 165 -8.68 9.59 -0.74
C SER A 165 -9.35 10.35 0.39
N LEU A 166 -8.61 10.68 1.44
CA LEU A 166 -9.11 11.50 2.56
C LEU A 166 -9.30 12.95 2.16
N GLU A 167 -8.41 13.52 1.34
CA GLU A 167 -8.58 14.87 0.79
C GLU A 167 -9.83 14.98 -0.08
N MET A 168 -10.11 14.02 -0.96
CA MET A 168 -11.36 14.00 -1.73
C MET A 168 -12.59 14.11 -0.82
N ARG A 169 -12.60 13.38 0.31
CA ARG A 169 -13.69 13.43 1.29
C ARG A 169 -13.76 14.79 1.99
N ALA A 170 -12.62 15.35 2.37
CA ALA A 170 -12.54 16.65 3.02
C ALA A 170 -13.05 17.77 2.09
N LEU A 171 -12.66 17.73 0.80
CA LEU A 171 -13.14 18.66 -0.21
C LEU A 171 -14.65 18.52 -0.45
N ALA A 172 -15.21 17.33 -0.46
CA ALA A 172 -16.65 17.11 -0.64
C ALA A 172 -17.50 17.80 0.43
N VAL A 173 -16.96 17.92 1.67
CA VAL A 173 -17.66 18.63 2.77
C VAL A 173 -17.79 20.14 2.51
N LEU A 174 -16.92 20.73 1.67
CA LEU A 174 -16.98 22.14 1.29
C LEU A 174 -18.16 22.48 0.38
N GLY A 175 -18.84 21.49 -0.20
CA GLY A 175 -19.99 21.66 -1.07
C GLY A 175 -19.69 22.58 -2.25
N PRO A 176 -20.45 23.68 -2.45
CA PRO A 176 -20.24 24.59 -3.58
C PRO A 176 -18.88 25.32 -3.59
N ASN A 177 -18.14 25.29 -2.50
CA ASN A 177 -16.82 25.90 -2.39
C ASN A 177 -15.69 24.92 -2.71
N ALA A 178 -16.02 23.65 -2.96
CA ALA A 178 -15.04 22.65 -3.39
C ALA A 178 -14.55 22.94 -4.80
N PRO A 179 -13.31 22.52 -5.15
CA PRO A 179 -12.87 22.49 -6.53
C PRO A 179 -13.84 21.71 -7.41
N THR A 180 -14.04 22.16 -8.66
CA THR A 180 -14.87 21.43 -9.61
C THR A 180 -14.09 20.26 -10.23
N PRO A 181 -14.79 19.24 -10.76
CA PRO A 181 -14.15 18.14 -11.49
C PRO A 181 -13.29 18.58 -12.69
N ASP A 182 -13.58 19.75 -13.28
CA ASP A 182 -12.76 20.31 -14.34
C ASP A 182 -11.46 20.95 -13.83
N GLN A 183 -11.38 21.30 -12.55
CA GLN A 183 -10.22 21.93 -11.94
C GLN A 183 -9.29 20.94 -11.26
N LEU A 184 -9.80 19.77 -10.84
CA LEU A 184 -9.05 18.81 -10.02
C LEU A 184 -9.29 17.38 -10.50
N SER A 185 -8.20 16.64 -10.70
CA SER A 185 -8.20 15.21 -11.03
C SER A 185 -7.15 14.45 -10.23
N PHE A 186 -7.26 13.13 -10.21
CA PHE A 186 -6.35 12.27 -9.44
C PHE A 186 -5.84 11.10 -10.28
N VAL A 187 -4.58 10.71 -10.03
CA VAL A 187 -4.00 9.47 -10.50
C VAL A 187 -3.44 8.74 -9.28
N LEU A 188 -4.01 7.60 -8.95
CA LEU A 188 -3.67 6.84 -7.74
C LEU A 188 -3.05 5.51 -8.13
N PHE A 189 -1.97 5.16 -7.48
CA PHE A 189 -1.29 3.89 -7.71
C PHE A 189 -1.01 3.15 -6.39
N GLY A 190 -1.08 1.79 -6.43
CA GLY A 190 -0.84 0.99 -5.24
C GLY A 190 -1.73 1.41 -4.07
N ASN A 191 -2.99 1.72 -4.35
CA ASN A 191 -3.92 2.40 -3.44
C ASN A 191 -4.49 1.44 -2.39
N PRO A 192 -4.14 1.55 -1.09
CA PRO A 192 -4.69 0.69 -0.05
C PRO A 192 -6.20 0.88 0.15
N ASN A 193 -6.77 1.98 -0.35
CA ASN A 193 -8.19 2.30 -0.32
C ASN A 193 -8.91 1.95 -1.64
N SER A 194 -8.33 1.17 -2.55
CA SER A 194 -9.05 0.68 -3.73
C SER A 194 -10.31 -0.04 -3.30
N PRO A 195 -11.52 0.30 -3.84
CA PRO A 195 -12.77 -0.25 -3.32
C PRO A 195 -12.81 -1.77 -3.39
N ASN A 196 -12.35 -2.35 -4.48
CA ASN A 196 -12.34 -3.79 -4.69
C ASN A 196 -10.90 -4.34 -4.76
N GLY A 197 -10.25 -4.49 -3.62
CA GLY A 197 -8.88 -5.04 -3.53
C GLY A 197 -8.01 -4.38 -2.49
N GLY A 198 -8.19 -3.09 -2.24
CA GLY A 198 -7.35 -2.37 -1.29
C GLY A 198 -7.40 -2.94 0.12
N LEU A 199 -6.24 -3.14 0.73
CA LEU A 199 -6.10 -3.69 2.07
C LEU A 199 -6.96 -2.95 3.10
N PHE A 200 -6.98 -1.62 3.06
CA PHE A 200 -7.78 -0.83 4.00
C PHE A 200 -9.27 -0.99 3.74
N SER A 201 -9.69 -1.08 2.47
CA SER A 201 -11.09 -1.33 2.12
C SER A 201 -11.56 -2.73 2.52
N ARG A 202 -10.66 -3.73 2.53
CA ARG A 202 -10.99 -5.10 2.99
C ARG A 202 -11.31 -5.15 4.49
N PHE A 203 -10.60 -4.36 5.29
CA PHE A 203 -10.73 -4.31 6.75
C PHE A 203 -11.17 -2.93 7.24
N ALA A 204 -12.01 -2.24 6.47
CA ALA A 204 -12.47 -0.89 6.77
C ALA A 204 -13.04 -0.78 8.20
N GLY A 205 -12.68 0.30 8.90
CA GLY A 205 -13.08 0.57 10.27
C GLY A 205 -12.19 -0.08 11.35
N LEU A 206 -11.21 -0.91 10.98
CA LEU A 206 -10.20 -1.37 11.94
C LEU A 206 -9.27 -0.22 12.30
N PHE A 207 -9.11 0.04 13.60
CA PHE A 207 -8.10 0.95 14.14
C PHE A 207 -7.14 0.19 15.05
N VAL A 208 -5.85 0.34 14.82
CA VAL A 208 -4.77 -0.30 15.59
C VAL A 208 -4.02 0.78 16.39
N PRO A 209 -4.44 1.06 17.65
CA PRO A 209 -3.93 2.19 18.43
C PRO A 209 -2.44 2.12 18.72
N SER A 210 -1.90 0.91 18.92
CA SER A 210 -0.50 0.71 19.30
C SER A 210 0.49 1.17 18.23
N ILE A 211 0.08 1.16 16.96
CA ILE A 211 0.87 1.64 15.83
C ILE A 211 0.24 2.85 15.13
N GLY A 212 -0.88 3.37 15.67
CA GLY A 212 -1.60 4.53 15.15
C GLY A 212 -1.96 4.38 13.69
N LEU A 213 -2.62 3.27 13.33
CA LEU A 213 -3.00 2.93 11.96
C LEU A 213 -4.51 2.69 11.88
N THR A 214 -5.19 3.48 11.07
CA THR A 214 -6.61 3.32 10.73
C THR A 214 -6.76 2.75 9.32
N PHE A 215 -7.50 1.65 9.20
CA PHE A 215 -7.95 1.11 7.91
C PHE A 215 -9.16 1.94 7.47
N SER A 216 -8.87 2.99 6.72
CA SER A 216 -9.90 3.92 6.25
C SER A 216 -10.71 3.34 5.09
N ASP A 217 -11.92 3.90 4.88
CA ASP A 217 -12.85 3.44 3.85
C ASP A 217 -12.30 3.59 2.42
N ALA A 218 -13.01 2.95 1.47
CA ALA A 218 -12.69 2.98 0.05
C ALA A 218 -12.60 4.41 -0.52
N THR A 219 -11.70 4.65 -1.48
CA THR A 219 -11.60 5.90 -2.23
C THR A 219 -12.94 6.23 -2.89
N PRO A 220 -13.46 7.48 -2.79
CA PRO A 220 -14.66 7.89 -3.50
C PRO A 220 -14.50 7.73 -5.01
N ALA A 221 -15.51 7.15 -5.67
CA ALA A 221 -15.44 6.83 -7.10
C ALA A 221 -16.10 7.89 -8.02
N ASP A 222 -16.83 8.85 -7.44
CA ASP A 222 -17.75 9.76 -8.14
C ASP A 222 -17.55 11.25 -7.81
N LEU A 223 -16.49 11.60 -7.08
CA LEU A 223 -16.24 13.01 -6.69
C LEU A 223 -15.38 13.77 -7.71
N TYR A 224 -14.35 13.13 -8.24
CA TYR A 224 -13.39 13.73 -9.18
C TYR A 224 -12.94 12.72 -10.25
N PRO A 225 -12.58 13.19 -11.46
CA PRO A 225 -11.94 12.33 -12.45
C PRO A 225 -10.70 11.68 -11.85
N THR A 226 -10.69 10.34 -11.81
CA THR A 226 -9.63 9.58 -11.15
C THR A 226 -9.22 8.38 -11.99
N ALA A 227 -7.92 8.16 -12.16
CA ALA A 227 -7.35 6.93 -12.68
C ALA A 227 -6.70 6.16 -11.54
N VAL A 228 -7.12 4.92 -11.31
CA VAL A 228 -6.55 4.05 -10.27
C VAL A 228 -5.82 2.90 -10.94
N TYR A 229 -4.54 2.75 -10.65
CA TYR A 229 -3.71 1.65 -11.15
C TYR A 229 -3.36 0.69 -10.01
N THR A 230 -3.52 -0.59 -10.27
CA THR A 230 -3.23 -1.67 -9.33
C THR A 230 -2.36 -2.72 -10.02
N VAL A 231 -1.32 -3.22 -9.35
CA VAL A 231 -0.55 -4.39 -9.81
C VAL A 231 -1.21 -5.63 -9.22
N GLU A 232 -1.44 -6.63 -10.06
CA GLU A 232 -1.97 -7.93 -9.62
C GLU A 232 -1.07 -8.53 -8.53
N TYR A 233 -1.66 -9.02 -7.45
CA TYR A 233 -0.98 -9.54 -6.24
C TYR A 233 -0.25 -8.52 -5.38
N ASP A 234 -0.31 -7.22 -5.67
CA ASP A 234 0.17 -6.20 -4.72
C ASP A 234 -0.72 -6.20 -3.48
N GLY A 235 -0.31 -6.82 -2.40
CA GLY A 235 -1.11 -6.98 -1.19
C GLY A 235 -1.55 -5.68 -0.51
N ILE A 236 -1.04 -4.53 -0.92
CA ILE A 236 -1.53 -3.23 -0.47
C ILE A 236 -2.78 -2.80 -1.25
N ALA A 237 -2.77 -2.94 -2.58
CA ALA A 237 -3.84 -2.48 -3.46
C ALA A 237 -4.73 -3.60 -3.99
N ASP A 238 -4.27 -4.86 -3.89
CA ASP A 238 -4.94 -6.07 -4.33
C ASP A 238 -4.78 -7.19 -3.28
N PHE A 239 -5.39 -6.99 -2.11
CA PHE A 239 -5.40 -7.97 -1.02
C PHE A 239 -6.47 -9.04 -1.26
N PRO A 240 -6.21 -10.33 -0.92
CA PRO A 240 -7.18 -11.40 -1.06
C PRO A 240 -8.53 -11.10 -0.42
N ARG A 241 -9.60 -11.46 -1.13
CA ARG A 241 -10.96 -11.35 -0.61
C ARG A 241 -11.29 -12.45 0.41
N TYR A 242 -10.62 -13.59 0.31
CA TYR A 242 -10.89 -14.79 1.13
C TYR A 242 -9.65 -15.17 1.95
N PRO A 243 -9.38 -14.48 3.06
CA PRO A 243 -8.12 -14.62 3.80
C PRO A 243 -8.01 -15.93 4.60
N LEU A 244 -9.01 -16.81 4.58
CA LEU A 244 -8.84 -18.21 4.99
C LEU A 244 -7.92 -19.00 4.03
N ASN A 245 -7.68 -18.48 2.83
CA ASN A 245 -6.69 -19.00 1.90
C ASN A 245 -5.30 -18.47 2.24
N LEU A 246 -4.61 -19.15 3.15
CA LEU A 246 -3.27 -18.76 3.62
C LEU A 246 -2.24 -18.63 2.48
N LEU A 247 -2.36 -19.43 1.39
CA LEU A 247 -1.45 -19.29 0.23
C LEU A 247 -1.65 -17.95 -0.48
N ALA A 248 -2.88 -17.46 -0.58
CA ALA A 248 -3.17 -16.16 -1.15
C ALA A 248 -2.63 -15.03 -0.26
N ASP A 249 -2.79 -15.13 1.06
CA ASP A 249 -2.26 -14.13 2.00
C ASP A 249 -0.73 -14.07 1.97
N LEU A 250 -0.06 -15.23 1.94
CA LEU A 250 1.40 -15.30 1.80
C LEU A 250 1.88 -14.75 0.45
N ASN A 251 1.13 -15.01 -0.63
CA ASN A 251 1.44 -14.45 -1.94
C ASN A 251 1.25 -12.92 -1.95
N ALA A 252 0.19 -12.40 -1.31
CA ALA A 252 -0.04 -10.97 -1.16
C ALA A 252 1.06 -10.29 -0.31
N LEU A 253 1.51 -10.94 0.78
CA LEU A 253 2.66 -10.47 1.58
C LEU A 253 3.94 -10.43 0.74
N ALA A 254 4.21 -11.46 -0.05
CA ALA A 254 5.32 -11.47 -1.01
C ALA A 254 5.16 -10.35 -2.06
N GLY A 255 3.92 -10.09 -2.52
CA GLY A 255 3.59 -8.98 -3.42
C GLY A 255 3.87 -7.60 -2.81
N ILE A 256 3.59 -7.40 -1.51
CA ILE A 256 3.99 -6.18 -0.79
C ILE A 256 5.50 -6.00 -0.87
N TYR A 257 6.26 -7.04 -0.62
CA TYR A 257 7.72 -6.97 -0.58
C TYR A 257 8.35 -6.81 -1.98
N TYR A 258 7.92 -7.61 -2.97
CA TYR A 258 8.57 -7.68 -4.27
C TYR A 258 7.98 -6.77 -5.33
N LEU A 259 6.69 -6.42 -5.25
CA LEU A 259 5.98 -5.67 -6.28
C LEU A 259 5.69 -4.23 -5.86
N HIS A 260 5.17 -4.02 -4.65
CA HIS A 260 4.67 -2.71 -4.24
C HIS A 260 5.74 -1.61 -4.38
N GLY A 261 6.98 -1.87 -3.95
CA GLY A 261 8.08 -0.90 -4.04
C GLY A 261 8.54 -0.57 -5.47
N THR A 262 8.21 -1.40 -6.47
CA THR A 262 8.65 -1.20 -7.86
C THR A 262 7.71 -0.32 -8.68
N ILE A 263 6.54 -0.01 -8.16
CA ILE A 263 5.44 0.67 -8.84
C ILE A 263 5.84 2.02 -9.48
N PRO A 264 6.57 2.92 -8.81
CA PRO A 264 6.93 4.21 -9.40
C PRO A 264 7.91 4.11 -10.58
N SER A 265 8.53 2.95 -10.78
CA SER A 265 9.48 2.68 -11.87
C SER A 265 8.88 1.87 -13.03
N LEU A 266 7.56 1.62 -13.03
CA LEU A 266 6.90 0.98 -14.17
C LEU A 266 6.97 1.87 -15.41
N THR A 267 7.25 1.23 -16.56
CA THR A 267 7.37 1.94 -17.82
C THR A 267 6.01 2.12 -18.52
N PRO A 268 5.86 3.11 -19.42
CA PRO A 268 4.66 3.27 -20.23
C PRO A 268 4.28 1.99 -21.00
N GLU A 269 5.25 1.20 -21.45
CA GLU A 269 5.04 -0.06 -22.15
C GLU A 269 4.39 -1.11 -21.26
N GLN A 270 4.85 -1.23 -20.00
CA GLN A 270 4.25 -2.13 -19.01
C GLN A 270 2.80 -1.72 -18.69
N LEU A 271 2.54 -0.42 -18.63
CA LEU A 271 1.20 0.13 -18.38
C LEU A 271 0.27 0.02 -19.59
N SER A 272 0.80 -0.01 -20.81
CA SER A 272 -0.01 -0.13 -22.04
C SER A 272 -0.78 -1.45 -22.11
N GLY A 273 -0.32 -2.48 -21.40
CA GLY A 273 -1.00 -3.78 -21.25
C GLY A 273 -1.99 -3.84 -20.09
N ALA A 274 -2.20 -2.75 -19.36
CA ALA A 274 -3.12 -2.73 -18.22
C ALA A 274 -4.57 -2.97 -18.65
N ILE A 275 -5.28 -3.78 -17.89
CA ILE A 275 -6.67 -4.16 -18.16
C ILE A 275 -7.58 -3.13 -17.49
N LEU A 276 -8.50 -2.54 -18.26
CA LEU A 276 -9.58 -1.73 -17.71
C LEU A 276 -10.60 -2.65 -17.02
N LEU A 277 -10.77 -2.46 -15.72
CA LEU A 277 -11.71 -3.26 -14.92
C LEU A 277 -13.14 -2.73 -15.05
N PRO A 278 -14.16 -3.63 -14.99
CA PRO A 278 -15.56 -3.24 -15.04
C PRO A 278 -15.96 -2.47 -13.78
N THR A 279 -16.91 -1.53 -13.94
CA THR A 279 -17.52 -0.75 -12.85
C THR A 279 -19.03 -0.95 -12.84
N ASP A 280 -19.67 -0.72 -11.71
CA ASP A 280 -21.13 -0.72 -11.56
C ASP A 280 -21.65 0.71 -11.52
N GLY A 281 -22.65 0.99 -12.38
CA GLY A 281 -23.25 2.32 -12.48
C GLY A 281 -22.31 3.42 -13.00
N PRO A 282 -22.77 4.67 -12.98
CA PRO A 282 -21.96 5.83 -13.33
C PRO A 282 -20.84 6.06 -12.34
N THR A 283 -19.62 6.32 -12.83
CA THR A 283 -18.45 6.65 -12.01
C THR A 283 -17.56 7.65 -12.74
N MET A 284 -16.81 8.45 -12.00
CA MET A 284 -15.76 9.33 -12.52
C MET A 284 -14.37 8.67 -12.47
N THR A 285 -14.30 7.44 -11.95
CA THR A 285 -13.04 6.71 -11.75
C THR A 285 -12.90 5.57 -12.75
N SER A 286 -11.73 5.48 -13.38
CA SER A 286 -11.30 4.35 -14.21
C SER A 286 -10.29 3.50 -13.42
N TYR A 287 -10.44 2.18 -13.45
CA TYR A 287 -9.59 1.24 -12.72
C TYR A 287 -8.79 0.39 -13.70
N TYR A 288 -7.48 0.39 -13.56
CA TYR A 288 -6.54 -0.32 -14.43
C TYR A 288 -5.76 -1.35 -13.62
N LEU A 289 -5.70 -2.58 -14.12
CA LEU A 289 -4.93 -3.67 -13.52
C LEU A 289 -3.72 -3.99 -14.40
N VAL A 290 -2.53 -3.92 -13.83
CA VAL A 290 -1.29 -4.37 -14.44
C VAL A 290 -1.07 -5.83 -14.03
N ARG A 291 -1.04 -6.74 -15.02
CA ARG A 291 -0.88 -8.18 -14.76
C ARG A 291 0.53 -8.52 -14.30
N THR A 292 0.61 -9.47 -13.39
CA THR A 292 1.87 -10.05 -12.92
C THR A 292 1.93 -11.52 -13.38
N PRO A 293 2.88 -11.88 -14.28
CA PRO A 293 2.92 -13.22 -14.86
C PRO A 293 3.29 -14.31 -13.85
N ASP A 294 4.18 -13.98 -12.90
CA ASP A 294 4.69 -14.91 -11.91
C ASP A 294 4.11 -14.62 -10.51
N LEU A 295 3.86 -15.68 -9.75
CA LEU A 295 3.46 -15.54 -8.36
C LEU A 295 4.63 -14.97 -7.52
N PRO A 296 4.46 -13.82 -6.83
CA PRO A 296 5.47 -13.28 -5.92
C PRO A 296 5.98 -14.29 -4.88
N LEU A 297 5.11 -15.20 -4.44
CA LEU A 297 5.44 -16.29 -3.52
C LEU A 297 6.57 -17.18 -4.02
N LEU A 298 6.75 -17.29 -5.35
CA LEU A 298 7.78 -18.11 -5.98
C LEU A 298 9.09 -17.36 -6.25
N TYR A 299 9.17 -16.05 -6.06
CA TYR A 299 10.40 -15.28 -6.33
C TYR A 299 11.60 -15.76 -5.50
N PRO A 300 11.47 -16.10 -4.20
CA PRO A 300 12.59 -16.69 -3.45
C PRO A 300 13.07 -18.02 -4.05
N LEU A 301 12.15 -18.85 -4.53
CA LEU A 301 12.49 -20.11 -5.17
C LEU A 301 13.24 -19.86 -6.49
N ARG A 302 12.75 -18.93 -7.32
CA ARG A 302 13.40 -18.55 -8.60
C ARG A 302 14.81 -18.01 -8.42
N SER A 303 15.14 -17.43 -7.25
CA SER A 303 16.48 -16.93 -6.95
C SER A 303 17.53 -18.04 -6.72
N ILE A 304 17.10 -19.31 -6.55
CA ILE A 304 18.02 -20.44 -6.37
C ILE A 304 18.64 -20.83 -7.72
N PRO A 305 19.99 -20.76 -7.86
CA PRO A 305 20.64 -21.06 -9.13
C PRO A 305 20.33 -22.49 -9.62
N PHE A 306 20.17 -22.64 -10.93
CA PHE A 306 20.01 -23.87 -11.71
C PHE A 306 18.70 -24.65 -11.49
N ILE A 307 18.23 -24.79 -10.26
CA ILE A 307 17.03 -25.60 -9.94
C ILE A 307 15.81 -24.73 -9.64
N GLY A 308 16.02 -23.45 -9.34
CA GLY A 308 14.95 -22.55 -8.87
C GLY A 308 13.87 -22.33 -9.92
N ASN A 309 14.24 -21.91 -11.13
CA ASN A 309 13.30 -21.69 -12.21
C ASN A 309 12.56 -22.97 -12.63
N PRO A 310 13.21 -24.11 -12.94
CA PRO A 310 12.48 -25.33 -13.28
C PRO A 310 11.49 -25.78 -12.21
N LEU A 311 11.85 -25.64 -10.93
CA LEU A 311 10.96 -26.02 -9.84
C LEU A 311 9.82 -25.01 -9.66
N ALA A 312 10.09 -23.72 -9.82
CA ALA A 312 9.05 -22.70 -9.79
C ALA A 312 8.05 -22.90 -10.95
N ASP A 313 8.53 -23.17 -12.17
CA ASP A 313 7.68 -23.39 -13.34
C ASP A 313 6.83 -24.65 -13.19
N LEU A 314 7.38 -25.70 -12.57
CA LEU A 314 6.62 -26.90 -12.22
C LEU A 314 5.44 -26.59 -11.28
N LEU A 315 5.66 -25.74 -10.28
CA LEU A 315 4.69 -25.47 -9.23
C LEU A 315 3.70 -24.36 -9.60
N GLN A 316 4.13 -23.39 -10.41
CA GLN A 316 3.40 -22.15 -10.65
C GLN A 316 1.97 -22.36 -11.15
N PRO A 317 1.64 -23.21 -12.15
CA PRO A 317 0.28 -23.28 -12.67
C PRO A 317 -0.73 -23.73 -11.61
N ASN A 318 -0.36 -24.73 -10.79
CA ASN A 318 -1.22 -25.22 -9.71
C ASN A 318 -1.30 -24.23 -8.53
N LEU A 319 -0.17 -23.64 -8.13
CA LEU A 319 -0.18 -22.62 -7.09
C LEU A 319 -0.97 -21.39 -7.51
N THR A 320 -0.90 -20.98 -8.79
CA THR A 320 -1.72 -19.88 -9.32
C THR A 320 -3.21 -20.17 -9.14
N THR A 321 -3.67 -21.39 -9.49
CA THR A 321 -5.06 -21.80 -9.27
C THR A 321 -5.46 -21.70 -7.79
N LEU A 322 -4.60 -22.21 -6.89
CA LEU A 322 -4.88 -22.20 -5.44
C LEU A 322 -4.84 -20.79 -4.84
N VAL A 323 -3.86 -19.97 -5.21
CA VAL A 323 -3.75 -18.57 -4.78
C VAL A 323 -4.96 -17.76 -5.26
N ASN A 324 -5.32 -17.91 -6.54
CA ASN A 324 -6.41 -17.15 -7.15
C ASN A 324 -7.78 -17.42 -6.51
N LEU A 325 -8.00 -18.60 -5.90
CA LEU A 325 -9.18 -18.84 -5.08
C LEU A 325 -9.33 -17.81 -3.94
N GLY A 326 -8.23 -17.27 -3.44
CA GLY A 326 -8.25 -16.20 -2.45
C GLY A 326 -8.82 -14.87 -2.99
N TYR A 327 -8.86 -14.69 -4.31
CA TYR A 327 -9.44 -13.51 -4.98
C TYR A 327 -10.85 -13.76 -5.52
N GLY A 328 -11.28 -15.02 -5.61
CA GLY A 328 -12.65 -15.40 -5.97
C GLY A 328 -12.75 -16.35 -7.16
N ASP A 329 -12.09 -16.06 -8.27
CA ASP A 329 -12.07 -16.92 -9.46
C ASP A 329 -10.67 -17.54 -9.62
N PRO A 330 -10.53 -18.88 -9.70
CA PRO A 330 -9.23 -19.55 -9.75
C PRO A 330 -8.37 -19.19 -10.98
N ARG A 331 -8.91 -18.44 -11.94
CA ARG A 331 -8.21 -18.00 -13.16
C ARG A 331 -7.62 -16.59 -13.05
N TYR A 332 -7.97 -15.83 -12.01
CA TYR A 332 -7.61 -14.43 -11.87
C TYR A 332 -7.05 -14.13 -10.48
N GLY A 333 -5.89 -13.51 -10.43
CA GLY A 333 -5.24 -13.05 -9.19
C GLY A 333 -5.80 -11.73 -8.65
N TYR A 334 -7.01 -11.38 -9.05
CA TYR A 334 -7.72 -10.18 -8.62
C TYR A 334 -9.23 -10.42 -8.59
N SER A 335 -9.96 -9.63 -7.85
CA SER A 335 -11.42 -9.74 -7.80
C SER A 335 -12.06 -9.27 -9.11
N THR A 336 -12.89 -10.11 -9.72
CA THR A 336 -13.61 -9.84 -10.98
C THR A 336 -14.94 -9.11 -10.79
N THR A 337 -15.32 -8.77 -9.56
CA THR A 337 -16.51 -7.95 -9.28
C THR A 337 -16.25 -6.47 -9.62
N PRO A 338 -17.28 -5.60 -9.72
CA PRO A 338 -17.09 -4.20 -10.10
C PRO A 338 -16.05 -3.48 -9.25
N ALA A 339 -15.09 -2.80 -9.92
CA ALA A 339 -13.92 -2.24 -9.27
C ALA A 339 -14.23 -1.03 -8.36
N ASN A 340 -15.33 -0.31 -8.62
CA ASN A 340 -15.78 0.84 -7.83
C ASN A 340 -16.67 0.47 -6.64
N VAL A 341 -16.96 -0.82 -6.44
CA VAL A 341 -17.83 -1.29 -5.35
C VAL A 341 -16.97 -1.79 -4.18
N PRO A 342 -17.07 -1.20 -2.99
CA PRO A 342 -16.38 -1.69 -1.81
C PRO A 342 -16.70 -3.16 -1.54
N THR A 343 -15.66 -3.97 -1.46
CA THR A 343 -15.78 -5.42 -1.31
C THR A 343 -15.04 -5.85 -0.05
N PRO A 344 -15.74 -6.03 1.09
CA PRO A 344 -15.14 -6.56 2.31
C PRO A 344 -14.64 -7.99 2.09
N PHE A 345 -13.81 -8.47 3.00
CA PHE A 345 -13.40 -9.87 2.98
C PHE A 345 -14.58 -10.83 3.19
N GLY A 346 -14.45 -12.03 2.67
CA GLY A 346 -15.44 -13.12 2.78
C GLY A 346 -14.81 -14.39 3.35
N LEU A 347 -15.62 -15.46 3.45
CA LEU A 347 -15.14 -16.74 3.99
C LEU A 347 -14.63 -17.67 2.90
N PHE A 348 -15.44 -17.90 1.86
CA PHE A 348 -15.13 -18.84 0.78
C PHE A 348 -15.60 -18.28 -0.57
N PRO A 349 -14.87 -18.55 -1.65
CA PRO A 349 -15.33 -18.22 -2.99
C PRO A 349 -16.47 -19.18 -3.42
N ASP A 350 -17.40 -18.65 -4.23
CA ASP A 350 -18.42 -19.47 -4.87
C ASP A 350 -17.87 -20.10 -6.17
N VAL A 351 -17.11 -21.18 -6.00
CA VAL A 351 -16.44 -21.88 -7.12
C VAL A 351 -16.72 -23.38 -7.03
N SER A 352 -17.08 -23.98 -8.17
CA SER A 352 -17.29 -25.42 -8.26
C SER A 352 -15.98 -26.18 -7.97
N PRO A 353 -15.98 -27.17 -7.05
CA PRO A 353 -14.82 -28.03 -6.81
C PRO A 353 -14.34 -28.76 -8.06
N LEU A 354 -15.24 -29.10 -8.99
CA LEU A 354 -14.88 -29.73 -10.26
C LEU A 354 -14.07 -28.78 -11.14
N THR A 355 -14.45 -27.50 -11.21
CA THR A 355 -13.67 -26.49 -11.95
C THR A 355 -12.26 -26.37 -11.38
N VAL A 356 -12.11 -26.39 -10.06
CA VAL A 356 -10.78 -26.35 -9.41
C VAL A 356 -9.97 -27.59 -9.76
N LEU A 357 -10.58 -28.78 -9.71
CA LEU A 357 -9.92 -30.04 -10.05
C LEU A 357 -9.45 -30.05 -11.51
N ASP A 358 -10.29 -29.62 -12.44
CA ASP A 358 -9.95 -29.54 -13.87
C ASP A 358 -8.75 -28.60 -14.10
N LEU A 359 -8.72 -27.44 -13.43
CA LEU A 359 -7.61 -26.50 -13.51
C LEU A 359 -6.32 -27.07 -12.90
N LEU A 360 -6.40 -27.80 -11.79
CA LEU A 360 -5.22 -28.44 -11.18
C LEU A 360 -4.66 -29.56 -12.05
N VAL A 361 -5.51 -30.34 -12.71
CA VAL A 361 -5.06 -31.35 -13.68
C VAL A 361 -4.36 -30.70 -14.87
N ALA A 362 -4.98 -29.68 -15.46
CA ALA A 362 -4.38 -28.91 -16.56
C ALA A 362 -3.07 -28.23 -16.12
N GLY A 363 -3.05 -27.61 -14.94
CA GLY A 363 -1.87 -26.98 -14.37
C GLY A 363 -0.72 -27.97 -14.10
N THR A 364 -1.03 -29.20 -13.71
CA THR A 364 0.01 -30.24 -13.56
C THR A 364 0.68 -30.57 -14.89
N HIS A 365 -0.12 -30.73 -15.97
CA HIS A 365 0.44 -30.95 -17.30
C HIS A 365 1.27 -29.77 -17.79
N GLN A 366 0.77 -28.55 -17.58
CA GLN A 366 1.48 -27.32 -17.95
C GLN A 366 2.80 -27.22 -17.18
N GLY A 367 2.79 -27.35 -15.86
CA GLY A 367 4.00 -27.21 -15.03
C GLY A 367 5.09 -28.25 -15.37
N ILE A 368 4.70 -29.49 -15.70
CA ILE A 368 5.67 -30.49 -16.17
C ILE A 368 6.29 -30.08 -17.52
N ALA A 369 5.49 -29.54 -18.45
CA ALA A 369 5.97 -29.06 -19.73
C ALA A 369 6.90 -27.85 -19.59
N ASP A 370 6.53 -26.88 -18.76
CA ASP A 370 7.31 -25.66 -18.53
C ASP A 370 8.64 -25.97 -17.84
N ALA A 371 8.63 -26.79 -16.80
CA ALA A 371 9.85 -27.24 -16.12
C ALA A 371 10.80 -28.03 -17.06
N ALA A 372 10.25 -28.89 -17.92
CA ALA A 372 11.03 -29.62 -18.89
C ALA A 372 11.65 -28.68 -19.94
N HIS A 373 10.90 -27.68 -20.39
CA HIS A 373 11.39 -26.64 -21.31
C HIS A 373 12.52 -25.83 -20.69
N GLU A 374 12.35 -25.39 -19.45
CA GLU A 374 13.36 -24.62 -18.72
C GLU A 374 14.65 -25.43 -18.49
N LEU A 375 14.53 -26.69 -18.08
CA LEU A 375 15.69 -27.59 -17.95
C LEU A 375 16.42 -27.82 -19.28
N ALA A 376 15.68 -27.93 -20.39
CA ALA A 376 16.28 -28.09 -21.71
C ALA A 376 17.00 -26.81 -22.20
N SER A 377 16.47 -25.63 -21.87
CA SER A 377 17.03 -24.34 -22.26
C SER A 377 18.23 -23.93 -21.39
N ALA A 378 18.26 -24.33 -20.12
CA ALA A 378 19.31 -23.96 -19.17
C ALA A 378 20.68 -24.55 -19.49
N GLY A 379 20.80 -25.50 -20.46
CA GLY A 379 22.05 -26.16 -20.84
C GLY A 379 22.84 -26.56 -19.59
N LEU A 380 22.73 -27.76 -19.09
CA LEU A 380 23.39 -28.21 -17.87
C LEU A 380 24.86 -27.76 -17.87
N PRO A 381 25.28 -26.81 -17.00
CA PRO A 381 26.70 -26.56 -16.86
C PRO A 381 27.32 -27.82 -16.27
N TYR A 382 28.35 -28.32 -16.94
CA TYR A 382 29.20 -29.36 -16.38
C TYR A 382 29.61 -28.87 -14.97
N LEU A 383 29.16 -29.57 -13.93
CA LEU A 383 29.61 -29.35 -12.55
C LEU A 383 31.11 -29.65 -12.48
N SER A 384 31.95 -28.68 -12.79
CA SER A 384 33.38 -28.74 -12.48
C SER A 384 33.53 -28.46 -10.97
N LEU A 385 33.66 -29.53 -10.20
CA LEU A 385 33.91 -29.48 -8.77
C LEU A 385 35.29 -28.92 -8.40
N SER A 386 36.08 -28.42 -9.36
CA SER A 386 37.46 -27.95 -9.15
C SER A 386 37.59 -26.48 -8.71
N GLY A 387 36.51 -25.68 -8.75
CA GLY A 387 36.58 -24.23 -8.38
C GLY A 387 36.29 -23.91 -6.91
N ALA A 388 35.83 -24.87 -6.11
CA ALA A 388 35.40 -24.59 -4.74
C ALA A 388 36.50 -24.71 -3.67
N VAL A 389 37.71 -25.15 -4.02
CA VAL A 389 38.79 -25.38 -3.07
C VAL A 389 39.80 -24.20 -2.99
N ASP A 390 39.83 -23.33 -4.00
CA ASP A 390 40.79 -22.22 -4.06
C ASP A 390 40.35 -20.93 -3.31
N ALA A 391 39.13 -20.89 -2.77
CA ALA A 391 38.60 -19.70 -2.09
C ALA A 391 38.85 -19.66 -0.56
N MET A 392 39.57 -20.62 0.03
CA MET A 392 39.87 -20.66 1.47
C MET A 392 41.36 -20.62 1.78
N THR A 393 42.09 -19.66 1.23
CA THR A 393 43.41 -19.31 1.74
C THR A 393 43.36 -17.99 2.50
N PHE A 394 43.17 -18.05 3.80
CA PHE A 394 43.40 -16.91 4.69
C PHE A 394 44.92 -16.63 4.77
N ASN A 395 45.37 -15.59 4.08
CA ASN A 395 46.71 -15.05 4.25
C ASN A 395 46.72 -14.11 5.46
N PHE A 396 47.27 -14.60 6.60
CA PHE A 396 47.65 -13.73 7.71
C PHE A 396 49.02 -13.12 7.41
N PRO A 397 49.16 -11.77 7.39
CA PRO A 397 50.50 -11.17 7.33
C PRO A 397 51.23 -11.46 8.66
N ALA A 398 52.35 -12.15 8.57
CA ALA A 398 53.26 -12.35 9.71
C ALA A 398 53.89 -10.99 10.07
N GLY A 399 53.35 -10.36 11.11
CA GLY A 399 53.92 -9.17 11.72
C GLY A 399 55.04 -9.51 12.70
N THR A 400 56.21 -8.96 12.52
CA THR A 400 57.35 -9.02 13.40
C THR A 400 57.04 -8.48 14.81
N PRO A 401 57.44 -9.13 15.90
CA PRO A 401 57.26 -8.61 17.26
C PRO A 401 58.37 -7.59 17.57
N GLY A 402 58.04 -6.33 17.61
CA GLY A 402 58.99 -5.30 18.04
C GLY A 402 58.56 -3.90 17.61
N GLY A 403 57.64 -3.28 18.35
CA GLY A 403 57.27 -1.89 18.06
C GLY A 403 56.02 -1.39 18.76
N PHE A 404 55.59 -2.00 19.88
CA PHE A 404 54.28 -1.71 20.47
C PHE A 404 54.20 -0.52 21.45
N LEU A 405 55.27 0.23 21.70
CA LEU A 405 55.29 1.26 22.74
C LEU A 405 55.94 2.59 22.33
N THR A 406 55.79 3.05 21.12
CA THR A 406 56.22 4.41 20.78
C THR A 406 55.18 5.13 19.94
N TYR A 407 54.39 5.93 20.55
CA TYR A 407 53.32 6.82 20.10
C TYR A 407 51.90 6.29 20.30
N ILE A 408 51.47 6.29 21.56
CA ILE A 408 50.05 6.34 21.87
C ILE A 408 49.64 7.81 21.80
N ASP A 409 48.99 8.22 20.73
CA ASP A 409 48.34 9.53 20.67
C ASP A 409 47.07 9.48 21.55
N LEU A 410 47.11 10.15 22.68
CA LEU A 410 45.97 10.23 23.60
C LEU A 410 44.72 10.81 22.95
N ALA A 411 44.86 11.65 21.91
CA ALA A 411 43.75 12.21 21.14
C ALA A 411 43.10 11.11 20.28
N GLU A 412 43.90 10.22 19.66
CA GLU A 412 43.34 9.07 18.90
C GLU A 412 42.65 8.08 19.83
N LEU A 413 43.17 7.83 21.04
CA LEU A 413 42.50 6.98 22.04
C LEU A 413 41.19 7.60 22.52
N GLN A 414 41.15 8.90 22.73
CA GLN A 414 39.91 9.62 23.09
C GLN A 414 38.90 9.55 21.96
N ALA A 415 39.32 9.79 20.71
CA ALA A 415 38.46 9.69 19.54
C ALA A 415 37.90 8.27 19.35
N ALA A 416 38.76 7.24 19.51
CA ALA A 416 38.35 5.83 19.47
C ALA A 416 37.33 5.50 20.58
N ASN A 417 37.56 5.99 21.81
CA ASN A 417 36.62 5.79 22.93
C ASN A 417 35.26 6.45 22.68
N ILE A 418 35.25 7.67 22.12
CA ILE A 418 34.00 8.36 21.77
C ILE A 418 33.29 7.57 20.66
N HIS A 419 33.98 7.15 19.61
CA HIS A 419 33.42 6.37 18.53
C HIS A 419 32.81 5.04 19.00
N ILE A 420 33.51 4.31 19.88
CA ILE A 420 32.98 3.07 20.50
C ILE A 420 31.72 3.38 21.33
N ALA A 421 31.74 4.43 22.14
CA ALA A 421 30.59 4.81 22.95
C ALA A 421 29.39 5.18 22.11
N ASP A 422 29.59 5.95 21.03
CA ASP A 422 28.54 6.37 20.09
C ASP A 422 27.97 5.17 19.34
N THR A 423 28.83 4.25 18.85
CA THR A 423 28.41 3.03 18.17
C THR A 423 27.57 2.13 19.08
N LEU A 424 28.06 1.86 20.31
CA LEU A 424 27.30 1.08 21.29
C LEU A 424 26.00 1.77 21.69
N GLY A 425 26.01 3.10 21.79
CA GLY A 425 24.81 3.91 22.06
C GLY A 425 23.76 3.77 20.97
N ARG A 426 24.16 3.87 19.67
CA ARG A 426 23.26 3.69 18.53
C ARG A 426 22.70 2.28 18.47
N MET A 427 23.54 1.26 18.64
CA MET A 427 23.10 -0.14 18.68
C MET A 427 22.10 -0.41 19.80
N ALA A 428 22.35 0.12 21.01
CA ALA A 428 21.41 0.01 22.12
C ALA A 428 20.09 0.73 21.83
N ALA A 429 20.13 1.90 21.20
CA ALA A 429 18.95 2.65 20.79
C ALA A 429 18.14 1.88 19.73
N THR A 430 18.78 1.30 18.72
CA THR A 430 18.13 0.47 17.70
C THR A 430 17.49 -0.77 18.34
N GLY A 431 18.20 -1.48 19.19
CA GLY A 431 17.67 -2.65 19.90
C GLY A 431 16.46 -2.31 20.78
N TYR A 432 16.51 -1.22 21.53
CA TYR A 432 15.39 -0.77 22.34
C TYR A 432 14.17 -0.37 21.49
N ALA A 433 14.40 0.36 20.41
CA ALA A 433 13.33 0.81 19.53
C ALA A 433 12.67 -0.37 18.77
N THR A 434 13.45 -1.37 18.37
CA THR A 434 12.94 -2.62 17.80
C THR A 434 12.09 -3.40 18.81
N PHE A 435 12.55 -3.51 20.05
CA PHE A 435 11.78 -4.16 21.12
C PHE A 435 10.44 -3.45 21.37
N ARG A 436 10.40 -2.12 21.30
CA ARG A 436 9.16 -1.34 21.36
C ARG A 436 8.23 -1.69 20.20
N ALA A 437 8.72 -1.73 18.96
CA ALA A 437 7.94 -2.08 17.79
C ALA A 437 7.30 -3.48 17.94
N THR A 438 8.08 -4.48 18.36
CA THR A 438 7.58 -5.83 18.66
C THR A 438 6.50 -5.84 19.75
N ALA A 439 6.65 -5.04 20.80
CA ALA A 439 5.66 -4.92 21.85
C ALA A 439 4.35 -4.28 21.34
N ASP A 440 4.45 -3.26 20.48
CA ASP A 440 3.30 -2.58 19.87
C ASP A 440 2.56 -3.52 18.90
N MET A 441 3.27 -4.31 18.09
CA MET A 441 2.69 -5.34 17.21
C MET A 441 2.03 -6.46 18.03
N THR A 442 2.67 -6.92 19.09
CA THR A 442 2.10 -7.91 20.02
C THR A 442 0.79 -7.37 20.65
N SER A 443 0.78 -6.12 21.06
CA SER A 443 -0.42 -5.46 21.59
C SER A 443 -1.55 -5.38 20.55
N ALA A 444 -1.22 -5.09 19.28
CA ALA A 444 -2.19 -5.11 18.19
C ALA A 444 -2.85 -6.47 18.03
N LEU A 445 -2.05 -7.53 18.01
CA LEU A 445 -2.55 -8.91 17.84
C LEU A 445 -3.26 -9.44 19.09
N ALA A 446 -2.80 -9.12 20.30
CA ALA A 446 -3.34 -9.65 21.55
C ALA A 446 -4.55 -8.90 22.10
N ILE A 447 -4.72 -7.63 21.74
CA ILE A 447 -5.79 -6.76 22.30
C ILE A 447 -6.73 -6.30 21.19
N THR A 448 -6.20 -5.63 20.16
CA THR A 448 -7.02 -5.00 19.11
C THR A 448 -7.73 -6.05 18.26
N LEU A 449 -7.02 -7.05 17.79
CA LEU A 449 -7.59 -8.09 16.93
C LEU A 449 -8.69 -8.91 17.61
N PRO A 450 -8.56 -9.38 18.87
CA PRO A 450 -9.67 -10.02 19.57
C PRO A 450 -10.89 -9.11 19.76
N ALA A 451 -10.69 -7.82 20.05
CA ALA A 451 -11.80 -6.87 20.18
C ALA A 451 -12.53 -6.66 18.83
N TYR A 452 -11.79 -6.54 17.74
CA TYR A 452 -12.34 -6.44 16.39
C TYR A 452 -13.11 -7.70 15.99
N ASN A 453 -12.57 -8.88 16.29
CA ASN A 453 -13.20 -10.17 16.05
C ASN A 453 -14.50 -10.35 16.84
N LEU A 454 -14.57 -9.81 18.06
CA LEU A 454 -15.77 -9.88 18.88
C LEU A 454 -16.94 -9.11 18.24
N ASN A 455 -16.67 -8.02 17.53
CA ASN A 455 -17.71 -7.32 16.78
C ASN A 455 -18.27 -8.20 15.66
N PHE A 456 -17.44 -8.89 14.88
CA PHE A 456 -17.91 -9.83 13.86
C PHE A 456 -18.70 -11.00 14.45
N PHE A 457 -18.29 -11.49 15.62
CA PHE A 457 -19.05 -12.51 16.32
C PHE A 457 -20.47 -12.01 16.65
N PHE A 458 -20.61 -10.81 17.20
CA PHE A 458 -21.90 -10.22 17.52
C PHE A 458 -22.73 -9.93 16.26
N ASP A 459 -22.13 -9.43 15.19
CA ASP A 459 -22.80 -9.22 13.90
C ASP A 459 -23.37 -10.52 13.35
N GLY A 460 -22.64 -11.63 13.44
CA GLY A 460 -23.12 -12.95 13.04
C GLY A 460 -24.26 -13.46 13.90
N ILE A 461 -24.21 -13.22 15.22
CA ILE A 461 -25.33 -13.57 16.14
C ILE A 461 -26.57 -12.71 15.83
N GLU A 462 -26.41 -11.41 15.54
CA GLU A 462 -27.52 -10.54 15.12
C GLU A 462 -28.17 -11.03 13.82
N GLN A 463 -27.36 -11.41 12.81
CA GLN A 463 -27.85 -12.02 11.57
C GLN A 463 -28.67 -13.28 11.83
N PHE A 464 -28.17 -14.18 12.68
CA PHE A 464 -28.88 -15.39 13.04
C PHE A 464 -30.23 -15.08 13.77
N ALA A 465 -30.22 -14.14 14.70
CA ALA A 465 -31.43 -13.71 15.40
C ALA A 465 -32.44 -13.03 14.45
N ALA A 466 -31.96 -12.39 13.36
CA ALA A 466 -32.82 -11.85 12.31
C ALA A 466 -33.36 -12.89 11.33
N GLY A 467 -33.01 -14.19 11.52
CA GLY A 467 -33.51 -15.30 10.73
C GLY A 467 -32.59 -15.76 9.59
N ASP A 468 -31.38 -15.25 9.50
CA ASP A 468 -30.38 -15.76 8.57
C ASP A 468 -29.70 -17.02 9.14
N PRO A 469 -29.92 -18.23 8.55
CA PRO A 469 -29.31 -19.46 9.05
C PRO A 469 -27.76 -19.46 8.95
N PHE A 470 -27.17 -18.64 8.07
CA PHE A 470 -25.72 -18.49 7.94
C PHE A 470 -25.10 -17.59 9.01
N GLY A 471 -25.90 -16.86 9.79
CA GLY A 471 -25.43 -15.98 10.85
C GLY A 471 -24.48 -16.67 11.84
N LEU A 472 -24.76 -17.94 12.23
CA LEU A 472 -23.87 -18.72 13.10
C LEU A 472 -22.53 -19.07 12.43
N VAL A 473 -22.54 -19.37 11.14
CA VAL A 473 -21.32 -19.61 10.35
C VAL A 473 -20.51 -18.34 10.26
N ASN A 474 -21.16 -17.20 10.04
CA ASN A 474 -20.54 -15.89 9.98
C ASN A 474 -19.96 -15.47 11.34
N ALA A 475 -20.66 -15.72 12.44
CA ALA A 475 -20.21 -15.42 13.80
C ALA A 475 -18.84 -16.08 14.14
N VAL A 476 -18.56 -17.25 13.60
CA VAL A 476 -17.29 -17.96 13.82
C VAL A 476 -16.31 -17.71 12.68
N GLY A 477 -16.80 -17.69 11.45
CA GLY A 477 -15.99 -17.63 10.24
C GLY A 477 -15.33 -16.28 10.03
N TYR A 478 -16.03 -15.16 10.20
CA TYR A 478 -15.44 -13.82 10.00
C TYR A 478 -14.33 -13.50 11.01
N PRO A 479 -14.45 -13.76 12.32
CA PRO A 479 -13.32 -13.64 13.24
C PRO A 479 -12.09 -14.45 12.82
N LEU A 480 -12.30 -15.67 12.34
CA LEU A 480 -11.21 -16.53 11.89
C LEU A 480 -10.56 -15.98 10.62
N ALA A 481 -11.35 -15.56 9.63
CA ALA A 481 -10.86 -14.99 8.38
C ALA A 481 -10.06 -13.70 8.61
N ALA A 482 -10.60 -12.77 9.42
CA ALA A 482 -9.89 -11.54 9.78
C ALA A 482 -8.59 -11.84 10.52
N SER A 483 -8.62 -12.79 11.47
CA SER A 483 -7.41 -13.21 12.20
C SER A 483 -6.34 -13.78 11.28
N THR A 484 -6.71 -14.60 10.31
CA THR A 484 -5.73 -15.22 9.38
C THR A 484 -5.02 -14.15 8.56
N GLY A 485 -5.75 -13.27 7.87
CA GLY A 485 -5.15 -12.23 7.03
C GLY A 485 -4.33 -11.21 7.84
N LEU A 486 -4.89 -10.70 8.94
CA LEU A 486 -4.21 -9.70 9.76
C LEU A 486 -3.01 -10.27 10.53
N PHE A 487 -3.03 -11.55 10.90
CA PHE A 487 -1.88 -12.20 11.52
C PHE A 487 -0.71 -12.37 10.54
N VAL A 488 -0.99 -12.79 9.30
CA VAL A 488 0.03 -12.91 8.25
C VAL A 488 0.67 -11.55 7.97
N LEU A 489 -0.14 -10.50 7.84
CA LEU A 489 0.37 -9.13 7.66
C LEU A 489 1.21 -8.67 8.85
N GLY A 490 0.73 -8.82 10.08
CA GLY A 490 1.44 -8.43 11.28
C GLY A 490 2.77 -9.17 11.44
N ALA A 491 2.80 -10.48 11.22
CA ALA A 491 4.02 -11.27 11.25
C ALA A 491 5.00 -10.86 10.13
N GLY A 492 4.48 -10.51 8.95
CA GLY A 492 5.30 -10.01 7.83
C GLY A 492 5.96 -8.67 8.16
N VAL A 493 5.21 -7.70 8.69
CA VAL A 493 5.75 -6.40 9.13
C VAL A 493 6.80 -6.59 10.22
N GLU A 494 6.54 -7.45 11.22
CA GLU A 494 7.51 -7.74 12.29
C GLU A 494 8.80 -8.34 11.73
N LEU A 495 8.71 -9.27 10.79
CA LEU A 495 9.89 -9.84 10.14
C LEU A 495 10.71 -8.75 9.43
N LEU A 496 10.08 -7.84 8.70
CA LEU A 496 10.77 -6.73 8.02
C LEU A 496 11.46 -5.80 9.01
N VAL A 497 10.81 -5.45 10.13
CA VAL A 497 11.40 -4.64 11.19
C VAL A 497 12.62 -5.32 11.82
N LEU A 498 12.57 -6.64 12.05
CA LEU A 498 13.69 -7.40 12.58
C LEU A 498 14.86 -7.50 11.60
N VAL A 499 14.59 -7.66 10.31
CA VAL A 499 15.62 -7.67 9.25
C VAL A 499 16.31 -6.31 9.18
N ASP A 500 15.55 -5.21 9.09
CA ASP A 500 16.10 -3.85 9.07
C ASP A 500 16.94 -3.54 10.31
N ALA A 501 16.47 -3.93 11.49
CA ALA A 501 17.22 -3.75 12.74
C ALA A 501 18.54 -4.53 12.74
N THR A 502 18.55 -5.77 12.23
CA THR A 502 19.78 -6.57 12.14
C THR A 502 20.77 -5.99 11.14
N GLU A 503 20.31 -5.49 10.01
CA GLU A 503 21.14 -4.82 9.02
C GLU A 503 21.73 -3.52 9.57
N THR A 504 20.93 -2.71 10.27
CA THR A 504 21.38 -1.48 10.93
C THR A 504 22.46 -1.78 11.95
N ILE A 505 22.26 -2.75 12.85
CA ILE A 505 23.25 -3.14 13.86
C ILE A 505 24.53 -3.67 13.19
N ALA A 506 24.41 -4.48 12.14
CA ALA A 506 25.55 -5.02 11.41
C ALA A 506 26.37 -3.91 10.71
N SER A 507 25.70 -2.91 10.13
CA SER A 507 26.37 -1.77 9.49
C SER A 507 27.15 -0.90 10.48
N GLU A 508 26.64 -0.72 11.69
CA GLU A 508 27.32 0.00 12.77
C GLU A 508 28.60 -0.72 13.22
N PHE A 509 28.59 -2.07 13.26
CA PHE A 509 29.80 -2.86 13.55
C PHE A 509 30.85 -2.77 12.43
N SER A 510 30.43 -2.74 11.19
CA SER A 510 31.34 -2.72 10.03
C SER A 510 31.97 -1.34 9.77
N GLY A 511 31.53 -0.30 10.46
CA GLY A 511 31.95 1.08 10.24
C GLY A 511 31.56 1.64 8.89
N SER A 512 30.58 1.02 8.20
CA SER A 512 30.10 1.41 6.86
C SER A 512 28.88 2.35 6.93
N ALA A 513 28.44 2.77 8.11
CA ALA A 513 27.42 3.78 8.29
C ALA A 513 28.03 5.17 7.99
N ALA A 514 27.82 5.69 6.80
CA ALA A 514 28.21 7.02 6.36
C ALA A 514 27.03 7.99 6.40
#